data_246eff7d34edc6456713bb3e8e494e08
#
_entry.id   246eff7d34edc6456713bb3e8e494e08
#
_cell.length_a   1.000
_cell.length_b   1.000
_cell.length_c   1.000
_cell.angle_alpha   90.00
_cell.angle_beta   90.00
_cell.angle_gamma   90.00
#
_symmetry.space_group_name_H-M   'P 1'
#
loop_
_entity.id
_entity.type
_entity.pdbx_description
1 polymer ?
#
loop_
_entity_poly.entity_id
_entity_poly.type
_entity_poly.pdbx_seq_one_letter_code
_entity_poly.pdbx_strand_id
1 'polypeptide(L)'
;MMKIRMAGLMLVMLCAQSMVAAQTPKVLNVGYVGRQTAPEGIAMTAFSDEVKKRSGGRIEIRQHPGGALGGDREVLEGLQIGTVDFAIPSTSVIANFVPELQILDIPFLFRDFDHAQAVLDGPIGQEMLAKASAKGLVGLAFGGIGFRQLTNSKRPVTSPEDVKGLKIRTQENQIHLQVWRALGALPTPMALPEVFTSLQQGTVDGQENPIGAILNNKFGQVQKYLTLTNHAFTPIGMVMSPSAYNALSDADKKMITEAARNAMRVCKEQVALVERTGVDALRQQGMQVVEKVDTTKFQAQLKGAYTELGKRFGDVAINRIRDTK
;
A
#
# COMPACT_ATOMS: atom_id res chain seq x y z
N MET A 1 1.00 84.28 -45.35
CA MET A 1 0.18 83.70 -44.30
C MET A 1 0.12 82.18 -44.49
N MET A 2 0.94 81.47 -43.76
CA MET A 2 1.19 79.98 -44.01
C MET A 2 0.58 79.26 -42.82
N LYS A 3 -0.42 78.39 -43.10
CA LYS A 3 -1.05 77.53 -42.11
C LYS A 3 -0.34 76.17 -42.04
N ILE A 4 0.35 75.94 -40.95
CA ILE A 4 0.98 74.65 -40.66
C ILE A 4 -0.07 73.69 -40.07
N ARG A 5 -0.31 72.56 -40.73
CA ARG A 5 -1.14 71.48 -40.26
C ARG A 5 -0.23 70.47 -39.51
N MET A 6 -0.36 70.36 -38.23
CA MET A 6 0.23 69.29 -37.40
C MET A 6 -0.62 68.04 -37.56
N ALA A 7 -0.10 66.99 -38.17
CA ALA A 7 -0.69 65.66 -38.16
C ALA A 7 -0.17 64.92 -36.91
N GLY A 8 -1.07 64.66 -35.95
CA GLY A 8 -0.77 63.82 -34.79
C GLY A 8 -0.77 62.35 -35.16
N LEU A 9 0.36 61.73 -35.01
CA LEU A 9 0.51 60.27 -35.19
C LEU A 9 0.07 59.58 -33.87
N MET A 10 -1.11 58.97 -33.88
CA MET A 10 -1.63 58.20 -32.72
C MET A 10 -1.10 56.78 -32.86
N LEU A 11 -0.07 56.46 -32.06
CA LEU A 11 0.51 55.12 -31.95
C LEU A 11 -0.39 54.26 -31.06
N VAL A 12 -1.22 53.42 -31.67
CA VAL A 12 -2.03 52.42 -30.98
C VAL A 12 -1.12 51.24 -30.63
N MET A 13 -0.61 51.15 -29.39
CA MET A 13 0.01 49.96 -28.85
C MET A 13 -1.07 48.89 -28.64
N LEU A 14 -1.18 47.92 -29.55
CA LEU A 14 -1.95 46.69 -29.32
C LEU A 14 -1.17 45.83 -28.31
N CYS A 15 -1.54 45.90 -27.02
CA CYS A 15 -1.18 44.87 -26.06
C CYS A 15 -1.89 43.58 -26.42
N ALA A 16 -1.24 42.71 -27.16
CA ALA A 16 -1.67 41.32 -27.32
C ALA A 16 -1.52 40.61 -25.97
N GLN A 17 -2.54 40.71 -25.13
CA GLN A 17 -2.65 39.81 -23.97
C GLN A 17 -2.88 38.43 -24.52
N SER A 18 -1.83 37.61 -24.53
CA SER A 18 -1.92 36.18 -24.76
C SER A 18 -2.80 35.58 -23.66
N MET A 19 -4.08 35.43 -23.93
CA MET A 19 -4.95 34.61 -23.10
C MET A 19 -4.40 33.19 -23.19
N VAL A 20 -3.59 32.80 -22.21
CA VAL A 20 -3.30 31.37 -21.96
C VAL A 20 -4.64 30.73 -21.63
N ALA A 21 -5.27 30.12 -22.61
CA ALA A 21 -6.44 29.31 -22.38
C ALA A 21 -6.07 28.30 -21.29
N ALA A 22 -6.69 28.40 -20.13
CA ALA A 22 -6.52 27.44 -19.05
C ALA A 22 -6.92 26.06 -19.60
N GLN A 23 -5.94 25.24 -19.91
CA GLN A 23 -6.20 23.86 -20.35
C GLN A 23 -6.93 23.14 -19.19
N THR A 24 -8.06 22.53 -19.48
CA THR A 24 -8.75 21.67 -18.52
C THR A 24 -7.77 20.60 -18.02
N PRO A 25 -7.57 20.48 -16.71
CA PRO A 25 -6.63 19.50 -16.17
C PRO A 25 -6.98 18.08 -16.63
N LYS A 26 -5.95 17.29 -16.94
CA LYS A 26 -6.08 15.84 -17.08
C LYS A 26 -6.28 15.25 -15.69
N VAL A 27 -7.48 14.78 -15.39
CA VAL A 27 -7.79 14.14 -14.10
C VAL A 27 -7.46 12.66 -14.19
N LEU A 28 -6.65 12.18 -13.24
CA LEU A 28 -6.28 10.78 -13.07
C LEU A 28 -6.83 10.29 -11.71
N ASN A 29 -7.53 9.16 -11.73
CA ASN A 29 -8.21 8.62 -10.56
C ASN A 29 -7.32 7.59 -9.85
N VAL A 30 -7.19 7.69 -8.51
CA VAL A 30 -6.50 6.70 -7.68
C VAL A 30 -7.46 6.05 -6.70
N GLY A 31 -7.54 4.71 -6.73
CA GLY A 31 -8.30 3.91 -5.78
C GLY A 31 -7.40 3.25 -4.74
N TYR A 32 -7.83 3.22 -3.47
CA TYR A 32 -7.14 2.50 -2.41
C TYR A 32 -8.08 2.20 -1.22
N VAL A 33 -7.78 1.11 -0.49
CA VAL A 33 -8.65 0.62 0.60
C VAL A 33 -8.37 1.30 1.94
N GLY A 34 -7.19 1.91 2.12
CA GLY A 34 -6.87 2.69 3.31
C GLY A 34 -7.68 3.97 3.41
N ARG A 35 -7.81 4.50 4.62
CA ARG A 35 -8.43 5.81 4.82
C ARG A 35 -7.46 6.92 4.43
N GLN A 36 -7.98 8.09 4.08
CA GLN A 36 -7.15 9.25 3.75
C GLN A 36 -6.23 9.69 4.91
N THR A 37 -6.62 9.40 6.14
CA THR A 37 -5.83 9.67 7.36
C THR A 37 -4.81 8.59 7.69
N ALA A 38 -4.81 7.47 6.98
CA ALA A 38 -3.80 6.42 7.15
C ALA A 38 -2.47 6.82 6.49
N PRO A 39 -1.34 6.19 6.86
CA PRO A 39 -0.03 6.51 6.29
C PRO A 39 0.00 6.56 4.77
N GLU A 40 -0.61 5.56 4.11
CA GLU A 40 -0.73 5.51 2.64
C GLU A 40 -1.63 6.61 2.08
N GLY A 41 -2.70 7.00 2.79
CA GLY A 41 -3.59 8.09 2.39
C GLY A 41 -2.92 9.46 2.48
N ILE A 42 -2.11 9.70 3.52
CA ILE A 42 -1.29 10.91 3.67
C ILE A 42 -0.24 10.94 2.55
N ALA A 43 0.40 9.81 2.24
CA ALA A 43 1.32 9.70 1.12
C ALA A 43 0.65 10.00 -0.22
N MET A 44 -0.58 9.55 -0.44
CA MET A 44 -1.34 9.86 -1.65
C MET A 44 -1.73 11.33 -1.75
N THR A 45 -1.96 12.01 -0.63
CA THR A 45 -2.17 13.47 -0.60
C THR A 45 -0.88 14.19 -1.02
N ALA A 46 0.26 13.80 -0.46
CA ALA A 46 1.55 14.36 -0.86
C ALA A 46 1.87 14.12 -2.35
N PHE A 47 1.57 12.92 -2.86
CA PHE A 47 1.68 12.60 -4.28
C PHE A 47 0.82 13.51 -5.16
N SER A 48 -0.46 13.65 -4.81
CA SER A 48 -1.42 14.50 -5.52
C SER A 48 -0.95 15.95 -5.60
N ASP A 49 -0.52 16.50 -4.48
CA ASP A 49 -0.05 17.89 -4.36
C ASP A 49 1.25 18.12 -5.16
N GLU A 50 2.19 17.16 -5.09
CA GLU A 50 3.44 17.25 -5.86
C GLU A 50 3.18 17.19 -7.36
N VAL A 51 2.35 16.24 -7.83
CA VAL A 51 1.99 16.12 -9.25
C VAL A 51 1.29 17.37 -9.75
N LYS A 52 0.30 17.90 -9.01
CA LYS A 52 -0.39 19.13 -9.36
C LYS A 52 0.57 20.31 -9.46
N LYS A 53 1.45 20.48 -8.46
CA LYS A 53 2.45 21.57 -8.42
C LYS A 53 3.43 21.44 -9.59
N ARG A 54 4.04 20.28 -9.80
CA ARG A 54 5.10 20.08 -10.81
C ARG A 54 4.57 20.12 -12.23
N SER A 55 3.32 19.71 -12.43
CA SER A 55 2.65 19.80 -13.74
C SER A 55 2.11 21.21 -14.05
N GLY A 56 2.23 22.18 -13.12
CA GLY A 56 1.58 23.48 -13.27
C GLY A 56 0.06 23.40 -13.35
N GLY A 57 -0.55 22.42 -12.68
CA GLY A 57 -1.99 22.16 -12.69
C GLY A 57 -2.51 21.42 -13.92
N ARG A 58 -1.65 20.99 -14.85
CA ARG A 58 -2.06 20.22 -16.05
C ARG A 58 -2.56 18.81 -15.71
N ILE A 59 -2.06 18.23 -14.61
CA ILE A 59 -2.45 16.89 -14.13
C ILE A 59 -2.97 17.05 -12.71
N GLU A 60 -4.14 16.48 -12.45
CA GLU A 60 -4.78 16.43 -11.15
C GLU A 60 -5.05 14.97 -10.76
N ILE A 61 -4.71 14.60 -9.54
CA ILE A 61 -4.97 13.25 -8.99
C ILE A 61 -6.22 13.31 -8.13
N ARG A 62 -7.27 12.61 -8.53
CA ARG A 62 -8.50 12.47 -7.75
C ARG A 62 -8.45 11.20 -6.92
N GLN A 63 -8.52 11.38 -5.61
CA GLN A 63 -8.40 10.27 -4.66
C GLN A 63 -9.76 9.66 -4.32
N HIS A 64 -9.81 8.32 -4.26
CA HIS A 64 -10.95 7.52 -3.86
C HIS A 64 -10.53 6.56 -2.72
N PRO A 65 -10.41 7.09 -1.46
CA PRO A 65 -9.99 6.33 -0.29
C PRO A 65 -11.07 5.39 0.24
N GLY A 66 -10.67 4.50 1.17
CA GLY A 66 -11.60 3.68 1.96
C GLY A 66 -12.35 2.62 1.17
N GLY A 67 -11.82 2.20 0.02
CA GLY A 67 -12.46 1.21 -0.84
C GLY A 67 -13.63 1.77 -1.66
N ALA A 68 -13.68 3.08 -1.90
CA ALA A 68 -14.76 3.71 -2.68
C ALA A 68 -14.87 3.18 -4.12
N LEU A 69 -13.78 2.61 -4.67
CA LEU A 69 -13.76 1.95 -5.98
C LEU A 69 -13.67 0.41 -5.89
N GLY A 70 -13.99 -0.16 -4.73
CA GLY A 70 -13.85 -1.58 -4.43
C GLY A 70 -12.63 -1.91 -3.58
N GLY A 71 -12.37 -3.21 -3.37
CA GLY A 71 -11.16 -3.71 -2.72
C GLY A 71 -9.92 -3.60 -3.62
N ASP A 72 -8.76 -3.96 -3.08
CA ASP A 72 -7.48 -3.89 -3.83
C ASP A 72 -7.55 -4.70 -5.13
N ARG A 73 -8.25 -5.83 -5.14
CA ARG A 73 -8.37 -6.69 -6.32
C ARG A 73 -9.18 -6.01 -7.43
N GLU A 74 -10.38 -5.49 -7.12
CA GLU A 74 -11.25 -4.80 -8.08
C GLU A 74 -10.54 -3.57 -8.66
N VAL A 75 -9.79 -2.84 -7.82
CA VAL A 75 -9.01 -1.67 -8.27
C VAL A 75 -7.87 -2.09 -9.21
N LEU A 76 -7.18 -3.20 -8.94
CA LEU A 76 -6.13 -3.74 -9.82
C LEU A 76 -6.71 -4.23 -11.17
N GLU A 77 -7.86 -4.90 -11.16
CA GLU A 77 -8.58 -5.26 -12.38
C GLU A 77 -9.00 -4.00 -13.17
N GLY A 78 -9.44 -2.95 -12.46
CA GLY A 78 -9.75 -1.64 -13.04
C GLY A 78 -8.54 -0.97 -13.72
N LEU A 79 -7.32 -1.12 -13.16
CA LEU A 79 -6.09 -0.64 -13.80
C LEU A 79 -5.81 -1.35 -15.14
N GLN A 80 -6.02 -2.68 -15.20
CA GLN A 80 -5.76 -3.46 -16.40
C GLN A 80 -6.69 -3.08 -17.56
N ILE A 81 -7.97 -2.78 -17.24
CA ILE A 81 -8.96 -2.36 -18.24
C ILE A 81 -9.05 -0.84 -18.42
N GLY A 82 -8.28 -0.05 -17.64
CA GLY A 82 -8.17 1.41 -17.78
C GLY A 82 -9.33 2.22 -17.21
N THR A 83 -10.15 1.65 -16.31
CA THR A 83 -11.23 2.37 -15.59
C THR A 83 -10.72 3.09 -14.34
N VAL A 84 -9.54 2.72 -13.84
CA VAL A 84 -8.79 3.36 -12.78
C VAL A 84 -7.39 3.67 -13.29
N ASP A 85 -6.80 4.80 -12.90
CA ASP A 85 -5.49 5.22 -13.39
C ASP A 85 -4.35 4.80 -12.46
N PHE A 86 -4.55 4.89 -11.14
CA PHE A 86 -3.58 4.53 -10.11
C PHE A 86 -4.19 3.69 -9.00
N ALA A 87 -3.35 2.89 -8.38
CA ALA A 87 -3.66 2.18 -7.13
C ALA A 87 -2.43 2.11 -6.22
N ILE A 88 -2.67 1.90 -4.92
CA ILE A 88 -1.63 1.67 -3.92
C ILE A 88 -1.96 0.44 -3.05
N PRO A 89 -2.15 -0.73 -3.65
CA PRO A 89 -2.51 -1.95 -2.93
C PRO A 89 -1.33 -2.57 -2.18
N SER A 90 -1.65 -3.48 -1.26
CA SER A 90 -0.65 -4.40 -0.70
C SER A 90 -0.04 -5.28 -1.81
N THR A 91 1.28 -5.51 -1.73
CA THR A 91 1.95 -6.45 -2.64
C THR A 91 1.38 -7.85 -2.55
N SER A 92 0.83 -8.24 -1.40
CA SER A 92 0.14 -9.51 -1.20
C SER A 92 -1.04 -9.69 -2.15
N VAL A 93 -1.78 -8.61 -2.48
CA VAL A 93 -2.88 -8.66 -3.46
C VAL A 93 -2.36 -8.50 -4.88
N ILE A 94 -1.35 -7.62 -5.12
CA ILE A 94 -0.66 -7.53 -6.43
C ILE A 94 -0.13 -8.90 -6.86
N ALA A 95 0.32 -9.71 -5.92
CA ALA A 95 0.89 -11.04 -6.17
C ALA A 95 -0.07 -12.04 -6.83
N ASN A 96 -1.38 -11.77 -6.83
CA ASN A 96 -2.35 -12.54 -7.62
C ASN A 96 -2.24 -12.26 -9.13
N PHE A 97 -1.69 -11.11 -9.49
CA PHE A 97 -1.42 -10.69 -10.87
C PHE A 97 0.06 -10.88 -11.24
N VAL A 98 0.96 -10.70 -10.27
CA VAL A 98 2.42 -10.79 -10.41
C VAL A 98 2.95 -11.81 -9.39
N PRO A 99 2.89 -13.13 -9.69
CA PRO A 99 3.17 -14.19 -8.73
C PRO A 99 4.54 -14.14 -8.06
N GLU A 100 5.51 -13.51 -8.71
CA GLU A 100 6.86 -13.32 -8.19
C GLU A 100 6.90 -12.49 -6.91
N LEU A 101 5.93 -11.60 -6.70
CA LEU A 101 5.82 -10.79 -5.49
C LEU A 101 5.44 -11.61 -4.24
N GLN A 102 4.90 -12.81 -4.41
CA GLN A 102 4.53 -13.65 -3.27
C GLN A 102 5.72 -14.01 -2.35
N ILE A 103 6.95 -13.95 -2.84
CA ILE A 103 8.14 -14.16 -2.00
C ILE A 103 8.21 -13.16 -0.84
N LEU A 104 7.66 -11.95 -1.00
CA LEU A 104 7.63 -10.92 0.04
C LEU A 104 6.68 -11.25 1.20
N ASP A 105 5.77 -12.20 1.01
CA ASP A 105 4.79 -12.65 2.01
C ASP A 105 5.30 -13.80 2.89
N ILE A 106 6.55 -14.26 2.67
CA ILE A 106 7.15 -15.32 3.50
C ILE A 106 7.23 -14.81 4.95
N PRO A 107 6.65 -15.53 5.93
CA PRO A 107 6.66 -15.10 7.31
C PRO A 107 8.08 -14.98 7.86
N PHE A 108 8.30 -13.94 8.69
CA PHE A 108 9.59 -13.63 9.31
C PHE A 108 10.75 -13.47 8.30
N LEU A 109 10.45 -13.10 7.06
CA LEU A 109 11.45 -12.84 6.01
C LEU A 109 12.26 -11.57 6.30
N PHE A 110 11.57 -10.52 6.70
CA PHE A 110 12.17 -9.23 7.02
C PHE A 110 12.52 -9.14 8.50
N ARG A 111 13.73 -8.63 8.81
CA ARG A 111 14.22 -8.46 10.18
C ARG A 111 13.54 -7.30 10.90
N ASP A 112 13.47 -6.18 10.21
CA ASP A 112 12.95 -4.91 10.70
C ASP A 112 12.48 -4.03 9.52
N PHE A 113 12.00 -2.84 9.84
CA PHE A 113 11.48 -1.90 8.84
C PHE A 113 12.57 -1.42 7.87
N ASP A 114 13.76 -1.13 8.37
CA ASP A 114 14.85 -0.62 7.53
C ASP A 114 15.36 -1.69 6.57
N HIS A 115 15.45 -2.95 7.01
CA HIS A 115 15.74 -4.07 6.13
C HIS A 115 14.69 -4.22 5.02
N ALA A 116 13.40 -4.19 5.38
CA ALA A 116 12.34 -4.27 4.38
C ALA A 116 12.45 -3.12 3.36
N GLN A 117 12.71 -1.91 3.83
CA GLN A 117 12.89 -0.74 2.96
C GLN A 117 14.11 -0.88 2.05
N ALA A 118 15.26 -1.35 2.56
CA ALA A 118 16.46 -1.58 1.76
C ALA A 118 16.21 -2.59 0.62
N VAL A 119 15.45 -3.64 0.89
CA VAL A 119 15.03 -4.62 -0.15
C VAL A 119 14.15 -3.97 -1.21
N LEU A 120 13.14 -3.20 -0.77
CA LEU A 120 12.12 -2.62 -1.66
C LEU A 120 12.65 -1.45 -2.50
N ASP A 121 13.54 -0.63 -1.95
CA ASP A 121 14.17 0.48 -2.67
C ASP A 121 15.35 0.02 -3.54
N GLY A 122 15.93 -1.13 -3.19
CA GLY A 122 17.12 -1.70 -3.82
C GLY A 122 16.85 -2.42 -5.15
N PRO A 123 17.88 -3.10 -5.68
CA PRO A 123 17.80 -3.83 -6.95
C PRO A 123 16.68 -4.88 -6.98
N ILE A 124 16.39 -5.54 -5.85
CA ILE A 124 15.34 -6.55 -5.73
C ILE A 124 13.97 -5.91 -6.02
N GLY A 125 13.68 -4.78 -5.36
CA GLY A 125 12.43 -4.06 -5.59
C GLY A 125 12.30 -3.54 -7.03
N GLN A 126 13.39 -3.02 -7.61
CA GLN A 126 13.37 -2.57 -9.02
C GLN A 126 13.08 -3.72 -10.00
N GLU A 127 13.66 -4.90 -9.78
CA GLU A 127 13.37 -6.09 -10.56
C GLU A 127 11.89 -6.50 -10.45
N MET A 128 11.32 -6.41 -9.24
CA MET A 128 9.92 -6.74 -8.99
C MET A 128 8.96 -5.73 -9.63
N LEU A 129 9.26 -4.42 -9.58
CA LEU A 129 8.48 -3.39 -10.28
C LEU A 129 8.48 -3.61 -11.80
N ALA A 130 9.64 -3.99 -12.37
CA ALA A 130 9.75 -4.29 -13.78
C ALA A 130 8.87 -5.48 -14.20
N LYS A 131 8.75 -6.52 -13.35
CA LYS A 131 7.89 -7.69 -13.63
C LYS A 131 6.40 -7.32 -13.67
N ALA A 132 5.97 -6.32 -12.91
CA ALA A 132 4.59 -5.85 -12.94
C ALA A 132 4.18 -5.36 -14.33
N SER A 133 5.09 -4.73 -15.08
CA SER A 133 4.82 -4.22 -16.43
C SER A 133 4.45 -5.33 -17.43
N ALA A 134 5.07 -6.50 -17.31
CA ALA A 134 4.75 -7.66 -18.15
C ALA A 134 3.37 -8.28 -17.84
N LYS A 135 2.74 -7.85 -16.75
CA LYS A 135 1.44 -8.36 -16.27
C LYS A 135 0.33 -7.30 -16.36
N GLY A 136 0.53 -6.25 -17.15
CA GLY A 136 -0.47 -5.21 -17.35
C GLY A 136 -0.61 -4.22 -16.19
N LEU A 137 0.46 -4.00 -15.41
CA LEU A 137 0.52 -3.04 -14.33
C LEU A 137 1.86 -2.27 -14.41
N VAL A 138 1.83 -0.96 -14.48
CA VAL A 138 3.06 -0.16 -14.45
C VAL A 138 3.46 0.10 -13.00
N GLY A 139 4.53 -0.55 -12.54
CA GLY A 139 5.08 -0.34 -11.20
C GLY A 139 5.87 0.97 -11.12
N LEU A 140 5.53 1.86 -10.17
CA LEU A 140 6.18 3.16 -10.01
C LEU A 140 7.12 3.20 -8.81
N ALA A 141 6.67 2.73 -7.65
CA ALA A 141 7.45 2.70 -6.42
C ALA A 141 6.89 1.65 -5.44
N PHE A 142 7.74 1.14 -4.57
CA PHE A 142 7.32 0.40 -3.38
C PHE A 142 7.43 1.27 -2.13
N GLY A 143 6.63 0.91 -1.12
CA GLY A 143 6.69 1.38 0.25
C GLY A 143 6.30 0.26 1.19
N GLY A 144 6.03 0.60 2.45
CA GLY A 144 5.55 -0.36 3.43
C GLY A 144 4.71 0.31 4.49
N ILE A 145 3.75 -0.42 5.04
CA ILE A 145 2.83 0.06 6.06
C ILE A 145 2.99 -0.63 7.42
N GLY A 146 4.07 -1.38 7.60
CA GLY A 146 4.48 -1.94 8.88
C GLY A 146 4.36 -3.47 8.98
N PHE A 147 4.75 -3.99 10.14
CA PHE A 147 4.62 -5.41 10.47
C PHE A 147 3.21 -5.74 10.92
N ARG A 148 2.75 -6.93 10.51
CA ARG A 148 1.41 -7.43 10.80
C ARG A 148 1.34 -8.03 12.20
N GLN A 149 0.28 -7.66 12.90
CA GLN A 149 -0.07 -8.08 14.25
C GLN A 149 -1.39 -8.82 14.21
N LEU A 150 -1.57 -9.78 15.10
CA LEU A 150 -2.82 -10.54 15.21
C LEU A 150 -3.79 -9.83 16.17
N THR A 151 -5.04 -9.67 15.76
CA THR A 151 -6.14 -9.33 16.69
C THR A 151 -7.20 -10.43 16.70
N ASN A 152 -7.87 -10.62 17.83
CA ASN A 152 -9.04 -11.49 17.93
C ASN A 152 -9.93 -11.11 19.11
N SER A 153 -11.18 -11.63 19.13
CA SER A 153 -12.16 -11.39 20.19
C SER A 153 -12.28 -12.55 21.19
N LYS A 154 -11.56 -13.66 21.02
CA LYS A 154 -11.77 -14.91 21.77
C LYS A 154 -10.83 -15.06 22.97
N ARG A 155 -9.51 -14.92 22.77
CA ARG A 155 -8.49 -15.18 23.79
C ARG A 155 -7.17 -14.48 23.49
N PRO A 156 -6.34 -14.20 24.51
CA PRO A 156 -4.96 -13.81 24.27
C PRO A 156 -4.24 -14.93 23.48
N VAL A 157 -3.35 -14.55 22.57
CA VAL A 157 -2.48 -15.49 21.84
C VAL A 157 -1.05 -15.26 22.31
N THR A 158 -0.51 -16.24 23.04
CA THR A 158 0.87 -16.20 23.58
C THR A 158 1.77 -17.21 22.90
N SER A 159 1.18 -18.20 22.21
CA SER A 159 1.86 -19.28 21.53
C SER A 159 1.07 -19.70 20.27
N PRO A 160 1.67 -20.50 19.35
CA PRO A 160 0.96 -21.02 18.18
C PRO A 160 -0.28 -21.87 18.53
N GLU A 161 -0.25 -22.57 19.67
CA GLU A 161 -1.36 -23.42 20.13
C GLU A 161 -2.63 -22.59 20.37
N ASP A 162 -2.48 -21.34 20.80
CA ASP A 162 -3.60 -20.43 21.05
C ASP A 162 -4.31 -19.98 19.76
N VAL A 163 -3.63 -20.11 18.63
CA VAL A 163 -4.18 -19.78 17.30
C VAL A 163 -5.15 -20.86 16.79
N LYS A 164 -4.98 -22.09 17.28
CA LYS A 164 -5.73 -23.26 16.77
C LYS A 164 -7.24 -23.05 16.83
N GLY A 165 -7.89 -23.26 15.69
CA GLY A 165 -9.35 -23.16 15.52
C GLY A 165 -9.90 -21.74 15.45
N LEU A 166 -9.08 -20.69 15.59
CA LEU A 166 -9.54 -19.31 15.36
C LEU A 166 -9.86 -19.11 13.88
N LYS A 167 -11.01 -18.52 13.61
CA LYS A 167 -11.38 -18.04 12.27
C LYS A 167 -10.69 -16.71 12.05
N ILE A 168 -9.60 -16.72 11.26
CA ILE A 168 -8.79 -15.52 11.03
C ILE A 168 -9.02 -15.02 9.61
N ARG A 169 -9.50 -13.79 9.49
CA ARG A 169 -9.50 -13.11 8.20
C ARG A 169 -8.05 -12.83 7.77
N THR A 170 -7.74 -13.12 6.52
CA THR A 170 -6.46 -12.78 5.88
C THR A 170 -6.71 -11.93 4.64
N GLN A 171 -5.64 -11.34 4.10
CA GLN A 171 -5.68 -10.82 2.74
C GLN A 171 -5.93 -11.97 1.74
N GLU A 172 -6.36 -11.63 0.53
CA GLU A 172 -6.57 -12.56 -0.58
C GLU A 172 -5.21 -13.00 -1.16
N ASN A 173 -4.48 -13.81 -0.38
CA ASN A 173 -3.13 -14.25 -0.68
C ASN A 173 -2.91 -15.70 -0.26
N GLN A 174 -2.37 -16.53 -1.16
CA GLN A 174 -2.19 -17.96 -0.93
C GLN A 174 -1.16 -18.27 0.16
N ILE A 175 -0.10 -17.44 0.28
CA ILE A 175 0.92 -17.63 1.32
C ILE A 175 0.30 -17.38 2.71
N HIS A 176 -0.48 -16.30 2.86
CA HIS A 176 -1.17 -16.01 4.12
C HIS A 176 -2.11 -17.15 4.50
N LEU A 177 -2.89 -17.68 3.54
CA LEU A 177 -3.77 -18.84 3.80
C LEU A 177 -2.97 -20.08 4.23
N GLN A 178 -1.86 -20.39 3.55
CA GLN A 178 -0.99 -21.52 3.87
C GLN A 178 -0.39 -21.38 5.28
N VAL A 179 0.12 -20.21 5.62
CA VAL A 179 0.76 -19.92 6.89
C VAL A 179 -0.23 -20.06 8.06
N TRP A 180 -1.40 -19.42 7.96
CA TRP A 180 -2.39 -19.52 9.04
C TRP A 180 -2.99 -20.91 9.19
N ARG A 181 -3.15 -21.68 8.10
CA ARG A 181 -3.50 -23.11 8.19
C ARG A 181 -2.42 -23.93 8.88
N ALA A 182 -1.16 -23.68 8.58
CA ALA A 182 -0.04 -24.38 9.23
C ALA A 182 0.04 -24.08 10.74
N LEU A 183 -0.40 -22.89 11.17
CA LEU A 183 -0.57 -22.53 12.58
C LEU A 183 -1.83 -23.11 13.21
N GLY A 184 -2.68 -23.81 12.44
CA GLY A 184 -3.91 -24.45 12.93
C GLY A 184 -5.14 -23.53 12.98
N ALA A 185 -5.05 -22.32 12.44
CA ALA A 185 -6.20 -21.43 12.26
C ALA A 185 -7.10 -21.86 11.10
N LEU A 186 -8.28 -21.26 11.01
CA LEU A 186 -9.23 -21.36 9.91
C LEU A 186 -9.22 -20.03 9.13
N PRO A 187 -8.26 -19.82 8.21
CA PRO A 187 -8.12 -18.55 7.50
C PRO A 187 -9.21 -18.39 6.45
N THR A 188 -9.78 -17.19 6.38
CA THR A 188 -10.79 -16.77 5.40
C THR A 188 -10.27 -15.56 4.64
N PRO A 189 -10.03 -15.65 3.33
CA PRO A 189 -9.62 -14.50 2.52
C PRO A 189 -10.81 -13.55 2.34
N MET A 190 -10.55 -12.24 2.47
CA MET A 190 -11.60 -11.23 2.38
C MET A 190 -10.98 -9.86 2.11
N ALA A 191 -11.64 -9.04 1.27
CA ALA A 191 -11.24 -7.66 1.03
C ALA A 191 -11.30 -6.80 2.30
N LEU A 192 -10.43 -5.80 2.44
CA LEU A 192 -10.32 -5.00 3.68
C LEU A 192 -11.63 -4.26 4.03
N PRO A 193 -12.41 -3.69 3.08
CA PRO A 193 -13.65 -2.99 3.40
C PRO A 193 -14.71 -3.86 4.11
N GLU A 194 -14.67 -5.17 3.95
CA GLU A 194 -15.63 -6.12 4.54
C GLU A 194 -15.29 -6.54 5.97
N VAL A 195 -14.03 -6.31 6.39
CA VAL A 195 -13.47 -6.91 7.62
C VAL A 195 -14.15 -6.41 8.87
N PHE A 196 -14.40 -5.11 9.00
CA PHE A 196 -15.02 -4.56 10.21
C PHE A 196 -16.39 -5.20 10.48
N THR A 197 -17.24 -5.28 9.47
CA THR A 197 -18.57 -5.90 9.59
C THR A 197 -18.47 -7.39 9.91
N SER A 198 -17.54 -8.12 9.29
CA SER A 198 -17.34 -9.55 9.54
C SER A 198 -16.84 -9.83 10.95
N LEU A 199 -15.96 -8.98 11.51
CA LEU A 199 -15.52 -9.03 12.90
C LEU A 199 -16.67 -8.72 13.86
N GLN A 200 -17.44 -7.68 13.56
CA GLN A 200 -18.60 -7.25 14.39
C GLN A 200 -19.67 -8.32 14.46
N GLN A 201 -19.95 -8.99 13.35
CA GLN A 201 -20.93 -10.08 13.28
C GLN A 201 -20.40 -11.42 13.77
N GLY A 202 -19.09 -11.54 14.06
CA GLY A 202 -18.47 -12.80 14.50
C GLY A 202 -18.36 -13.86 13.40
N THR A 203 -18.49 -13.48 12.13
CA THR A 203 -18.23 -14.35 10.98
C THR A 203 -16.79 -14.84 11.02
N VAL A 204 -15.85 -13.96 11.39
CA VAL A 204 -14.47 -14.27 11.73
C VAL A 204 -14.19 -13.86 13.18
N ASP A 205 -13.28 -14.57 13.84
CA ASP A 205 -12.91 -14.31 15.24
C ASP A 205 -11.84 -13.23 15.36
N GLY A 206 -11.03 -13.08 14.31
CA GLY A 206 -9.90 -12.16 14.29
C GLY A 206 -9.42 -11.85 12.89
N GLN A 207 -8.40 -11.02 12.84
CA GLN A 207 -7.72 -10.60 11.64
C GLN A 207 -6.24 -10.30 11.96
N GLU A 208 -5.44 -10.06 10.94
CA GLU A 208 -4.05 -9.66 11.09
C GLU A 208 -3.73 -8.49 10.14
N ASN A 209 -3.11 -7.45 10.67
CA ASN A 209 -2.75 -6.23 9.95
C ASN A 209 -1.69 -5.42 10.71
N PRO A 210 -1.01 -4.48 10.05
CA PRO A 210 -0.19 -3.49 10.73
C PRO A 210 -1.01 -2.61 11.70
N ILE A 211 -0.35 -2.09 12.73
CA ILE A 211 -0.98 -1.25 13.77
C ILE A 211 -1.76 -0.09 13.15
N GLY A 212 -1.20 0.57 12.13
CA GLY A 212 -1.89 1.66 11.44
C GLY A 212 -3.23 1.24 10.81
N ALA A 213 -3.28 0.07 10.19
CA ALA A 213 -4.50 -0.45 9.62
C ALA A 213 -5.53 -0.82 10.71
N ILE A 214 -5.09 -1.42 11.82
CA ILE A 214 -5.96 -1.75 12.97
C ILE A 214 -6.62 -0.48 13.53
N LEU A 215 -5.84 0.58 13.72
CA LEU A 215 -6.33 1.87 14.23
C LEU A 215 -7.30 2.54 13.26
N ASN A 216 -6.87 2.71 12.00
CA ASN A 216 -7.63 3.46 11.01
C ASN A 216 -8.94 2.78 10.61
N ASN A 217 -8.99 1.44 10.64
CA ASN A 217 -10.23 0.68 10.41
C ASN A 217 -11.03 0.43 11.70
N LYS A 218 -10.61 1.03 12.85
CA LYS A 218 -11.31 0.96 14.13
C LYS A 218 -11.52 -0.47 14.64
N PHE A 219 -10.61 -1.40 14.31
CA PHE A 219 -10.76 -2.80 14.73
C PHE A 219 -10.74 -2.97 16.24
N GLY A 220 -10.11 -2.04 17.01
CA GLY A 220 -10.19 -2.02 18.47
C GLY A 220 -11.61 -1.93 19.04
N GLN A 221 -12.61 -1.48 18.25
CA GLN A 221 -14.01 -1.44 18.69
C GLN A 221 -14.70 -2.81 18.65
N VAL A 222 -14.16 -3.75 17.86
CA VAL A 222 -14.76 -5.08 17.62
C VAL A 222 -13.79 -6.23 17.93
N GLN A 223 -12.58 -5.92 18.40
CA GLN A 223 -11.54 -6.87 18.76
C GLN A 223 -11.04 -6.61 20.17
N LYS A 224 -10.90 -7.67 20.97
CA LYS A 224 -10.54 -7.57 22.39
C LYS A 224 -9.04 -7.72 22.62
N TYR A 225 -8.37 -8.58 21.87
CA TYR A 225 -6.98 -8.94 22.08
C TYR A 225 -6.13 -8.50 20.87
N LEU A 226 -4.96 -7.93 21.18
CA LEU A 226 -3.90 -7.63 20.22
C LEU A 226 -2.65 -8.41 20.62
N THR A 227 -2.08 -9.17 19.72
CA THR A 227 -0.81 -9.85 19.92
C THR A 227 0.23 -9.33 18.93
N LEU A 228 1.35 -8.84 19.44
CA LEU A 228 2.45 -8.30 18.62
C LEU A 228 3.28 -9.45 18.07
N THR A 229 2.79 -10.08 17.03
CA THR A 229 3.42 -11.24 16.38
C THR A 229 4.52 -10.89 15.43
N ASN A 230 4.50 -9.71 14.80
CA ASN A 230 5.45 -9.25 13.77
C ASN A 230 5.74 -10.32 12.71
N HIS A 231 4.74 -11.14 12.38
CA HIS A 231 4.91 -12.36 11.58
C HIS A 231 5.15 -12.11 10.09
N ALA A 232 4.74 -10.95 9.56
CA ALA A 232 4.99 -10.56 8.18
C ALA A 232 5.07 -9.04 8.08
N PHE A 233 5.86 -8.54 7.15
CA PHE A 233 5.86 -7.14 6.75
C PHE A 233 4.81 -6.93 5.66
N THR A 234 4.23 -5.74 5.56
CA THR A 234 3.27 -5.39 4.49
C THR A 234 3.89 -4.38 3.55
N PRO A 235 4.53 -4.82 2.47
CA PRO A 235 4.88 -3.91 1.39
C PRO A 235 3.61 -3.45 0.66
N ILE A 236 3.65 -2.22 0.14
CA ILE A 236 2.65 -1.66 -0.75
C ILE A 236 3.33 -1.23 -2.05
N GLY A 237 2.61 -1.31 -3.17
CA GLY A 237 3.11 -0.88 -4.46
C GLY A 237 2.25 0.22 -5.05
N MET A 238 2.84 1.36 -5.41
CA MET A 238 2.14 2.31 -6.27
C MET A 238 2.25 1.81 -7.70
N VAL A 239 1.09 1.50 -8.28
CA VAL A 239 0.96 0.97 -9.64
C VAL A 239 0.02 1.83 -10.45
N MET A 240 0.24 1.86 -11.77
CA MET A 240 -0.54 2.66 -12.71
C MET A 240 -1.06 1.82 -13.86
N SER A 241 -2.19 2.21 -14.42
CA SER A 241 -2.75 1.64 -15.66
C SER A 241 -1.79 1.86 -16.83
N PRO A 242 -1.50 0.82 -17.65
CA PRO A 242 -0.69 0.99 -18.86
C PRO A 242 -1.28 2.01 -19.83
N SER A 243 -2.60 2.07 -19.99
CA SER A 243 -3.26 3.02 -20.88
C SER A 243 -3.04 4.47 -20.42
N ALA A 244 -3.23 4.74 -19.11
CA ALA A 244 -3.01 6.06 -18.55
C ALA A 244 -1.53 6.46 -18.61
N TYR A 245 -0.59 5.54 -18.31
CA TYR A 245 0.84 5.77 -18.35
C TYR A 245 1.35 6.07 -19.78
N ASN A 246 0.92 5.28 -20.76
CA ASN A 246 1.33 5.46 -22.15
C ASN A 246 0.80 6.77 -22.77
N ALA A 247 -0.30 7.30 -22.24
CA ALA A 247 -0.86 8.59 -22.65
C ALA A 247 -0.16 9.82 -22.03
N LEU A 248 0.89 9.61 -21.23
CA LEU A 248 1.72 10.67 -20.64
C LEU A 248 2.93 10.97 -21.53
N SER A 249 3.38 12.23 -21.51
CA SER A 249 4.69 12.58 -22.04
C SER A 249 5.82 11.95 -21.24
N ASP A 250 7.00 11.79 -21.83
CA ASP A 250 8.15 11.21 -21.10
C ASP A 250 8.56 12.08 -19.90
N ALA A 251 8.41 13.41 -20.00
CA ALA A 251 8.62 14.33 -18.90
C ALA A 251 7.60 14.07 -17.74
N ASP A 252 6.32 13.86 -18.08
CA ASP A 252 5.29 13.56 -17.08
C ASP A 252 5.46 12.17 -16.48
N LYS A 253 5.86 11.15 -17.26
CA LYS A 253 6.22 9.81 -16.75
C LYS A 253 7.33 9.88 -15.70
N LYS A 254 8.41 10.63 -16.02
CA LYS A 254 9.52 10.84 -15.09
C LYS A 254 9.05 11.55 -13.83
N MET A 255 8.32 12.64 -13.97
CA MET A 255 7.78 13.43 -12.86
C MET A 255 6.89 12.57 -11.93
N ILE A 256 5.96 11.79 -12.50
CA ILE A 256 5.05 10.92 -11.74
C ILE A 256 5.83 9.82 -10.99
N THR A 257 6.82 9.20 -11.63
CA THR A 257 7.66 8.18 -10.97
C THR A 257 8.46 8.75 -9.80
N GLU A 258 9.01 9.95 -9.96
CA GLU A 258 9.72 10.65 -8.87
C GLU A 258 8.76 11.04 -7.73
N ALA A 259 7.59 11.58 -8.06
CA ALA A 259 6.56 11.91 -7.06
C ALA A 259 6.06 10.67 -6.32
N ALA A 260 5.91 9.53 -7.00
CA ALA A 260 5.57 8.26 -6.38
C ALA A 260 6.61 7.82 -5.34
N ARG A 261 7.90 7.89 -5.68
CA ARG A 261 8.99 7.60 -4.73
C ARG A 261 9.00 8.54 -3.52
N ASN A 262 8.75 9.84 -3.75
CA ASN A 262 8.65 10.83 -2.69
C ASN A 262 7.47 10.53 -1.76
N ALA A 263 6.31 10.16 -2.30
CA ALA A 263 5.15 9.75 -1.53
C ALA A 263 5.43 8.52 -0.66
N MET A 264 6.18 7.54 -1.15
CA MET A 264 6.56 6.37 -0.34
C MET A 264 7.48 6.75 0.82
N ARG A 265 8.34 7.78 0.68
CA ARG A 265 9.11 8.31 1.83
C ARG A 265 8.21 8.95 2.88
N VAL A 266 7.22 9.73 2.45
CA VAL A 266 6.21 10.29 3.37
C VAL A 266 5.45 9.16 4.08
N CYS A 267 5.07 8.10 3.36
CA CYS A 267 4.45 6.92 3.97
C CYS A 267 5.32 6.32 5.08
N LYS A 268 6.62 6.11 4.82
CA LYS A 268 7.59 5.59 5.81
C LYS A 268 7.61 6.45 7.09
N GLU A 269 7.66 7.77 6.96
CA GLU A 269 7.67 8.69 8.10
C GLU A 269 6.38 8.58 8.94
N GLN A 270 5.23 8.47 8.28
CA GLN A 270 3.94 8.31 8.95
C GLN A 270 3.83 6.94 9.65
N VAL A 271 4.31 5.88 9.03
CA VAL A 271 4.35 4.54 9.65
C VAL A 271 5.23 4.56 10.90
N ALA A 272 6.41 5.16 10.84
CA ALA A 272 7.29 5.27 12.01
C ALA A 272 6.64 6.02 13.18
N LEU A 273 5.78 7.00 12.91
CA LEU A 273 4.99 7.68 13.94
C LEU A 273 3.94 6.74 14.55
N VAL A 274 3.20 6.04 13.71
CA VAL A 274 2.14 5.12 14.13
C VAL A 274 2.71 3.93 14.91
N GLU A 275 3.84 3.38 14.52
CA GLU A 275 4.51 2.28 15.24
C GLU A 275 4.90 2.69 16.67
N ARG A 276 5.29 3.96 16.89
CA ARG A 276 5.65 4.48 18.23
C ARG A 276 4.45 4.69 19.15
N THR A 277 3.28 5.05 18.62
CA THR A 277 2.15 5.53 19.42
C THR A 277 0.92 4.64 19.33
N GLY A 278 0.84 3.81 18.31
CA GLY A 278 -0.41 3.13 17.96
C GLY A 278 -0.79 2.00 18.92
N VAL A 279 0.19 1.29 19.48
CA VAL A 279 -0.11 0.22 20.47
C VAL A 279 -0.75 0.83 21.71
N ASP A 280 -0.24 1.96 22.20
CA ASP A 280 -0.81 2.65 23.36
C ASP A 280 -2.20 3.20 23.06
N ALA A 281 -2.41 3.71 21.85
CA ALA A 281 -3.74 4.16 21.42
C ALA A 281 -4.75 2.99 21.40
N LEU A 282 -4.36 1.79 20.93
CA LEU A 282 -5.22 0.60 20.96
C LEU A 282 -5.49 0.12 22.39
N ARG A 283 -4.50 0.21 23.27
CA ARG A 283 -4.67 -0.10 24.71
C ARG A 283 -5.66 0.87 25.37
N GLN A 284 -5.59 2.16 25.05
CA GLN A 284 -6.55 3.16 25.51
C GLN A 284 -7.98 2.93 24.97
N GLN A 285 -8.11 2.30 23.81
CA GLN A 285 -9.39 1.85 23.24
C GLN A 285 -9.93 0.57 23.92
N GLY A 286 -9.21 0.01 24.90
CA GLY A 286 -9.64 -1.16 25.68
C GLY A 286 -9.10 -2.49 25.18
N MET A 287 -8.19 -2.52 24.21
CA MET A 287 -7.57 -3.77 23.78
C MET A 287 -6.57 -4.29 24.82
N GLN A 288 -6.62 -5.59 25.07
CA GLN A 288 -5.62 -6.30 25.87
C GLN A 288 -4.44 -6.69 24.96
N VAL A 289 -3.28 -6.17 25.28
CA VAL A 289 -2.08 -6.31 24.41
C VAL A 289 -1.14 -7.38 24.98
N VAL A 290 -0.83 -8.37 24.17
CA VAL A 290 0.26 -9.32 24.37
C VAL A 290 1.49 -8.77 23.62
N GLU A 291 2.41 -8.15 24.35
CA GLU A 291 3.55 -7.43 23.75
C GLU A 291 4.67 -8.37 23.28
N LYS A 292 4.83 -9.50 23.96
CA LYS A 292 5.94 -10.43 23.69
C LYS A 292 5.40 -11.83 23.46
N VAL A 293 5.72 -12.37 22.33
CA VAL A 293 5.54 -13.79 21.99
C VAL A 293 6.88 -14.40 21.60
N ASP A 294 7.02 -15.68 21.91
CA ASP A 294 8.19 -16.44 21.42
C ASP A 294 7.98 -16.76 19.93
N THR A 295 8.49 -15.90 19.08
CA THR A 295 8.39 -16.06 17.61
C THR A 295 9.07 -17.31 17.11
N THR A 296 10.05 -17.89 17.86
CA THR A 296 10.73 -19.14 17.47
C THR A 296 9.78 -20.32 17.47
N LYS A 297 8.76 -20.34 18.37
CA LYS A 297 7.72 -21.36 18.39
C LYS A 297 6.81 -21.26 17.15
N PHE A 298 6.45 -20.05 16.76
CA PHE A 298 5.69 -19.83 15.51
C PHE A 298 6.49 -20.28 14.29
N GLN A 299 7.78 -19.94 14.21
CA GLN A 299 8.65 -20.38 13.13
C GLN A 299 8.83 -21.89 13.11
N ALA A 300 8.97 -22.53 14.26
CA ALA A 300 9.08 -23.98 14.36
C ALA A 300 7.82 -24.70 13.84
N GLN A 301 6.61 -24.18 14.17
CA GLN A 301 5.34 -24.68 13.66
C GLN A 301 5.23 -24.51 12.14
N LEU A 302 5.87 -23.49 11.56
CA LEU A 302 5.86 -23.20 10.12
C LEU A 302 6.91 -23.96 9.32
N LYS A 303 7.70 -24.87 9.92
CA LYS A 303 8.79 -25.60 9.24
C LYS A 303 8.34 -26.28 7.94
N GLY A 304 7.16 -26.91 7.94
CA GLY A 304 6.60 -27.53 6.73
C GLY A 304 6.27 -26.49 5.64
N ALA A 305 5.67 -25.37 6.03
CA ALA A 305 5.38 -24.27 5.11
C ALA A 305 6.67 -23.68 4.52
N TYR A 306 7.71 -23.47 5.31
CA TYR A 306 9.02 -22.99 4.80
C TYR A 306 9.63 -23.97 3.79
N THR A 307 9.52 -25.28 4.01
CA THR A 307 10.00 -26.28 3.04
C THR A 307 9.32 -26.12 1.69
N GLU A 308 8.01 -25.95 1.68
CA GLU A 308 7.26 -25.77 0.42
C GLU A 308 7.57 -24.41 -0.24
N LEU A 309 7.71 -23.34 0.55
CA LEU A 309 8.09 -22.02 0.04
C LEU A 309 9.53 -22.03 -0.52
N GLY A 310 10.46 -22.74 0.13
CA GLY A 310 11.82 -22.96 -0.37
C GLY A 310 11.84 -23.69 -1.72
N LYS A 311 11.03 -24.74 -1.90
CA LYS A 311 10.88 -25.41 -3.20
C LYS A 311 10.32 -24.49 -4.27
N ARG A 312 9.38 -23.60 -3.90
CA ARG A 312 8.69 -22.73 -4.84
C ARG A 312 9.54 -21.55 -5.32
N PHE A 313 10.24 -20.89 -4.40
CA PHE A 313 11.00 -19.65 -4.70
C PHE A 313 12.49 -19.89 -4.89
N GLY A 314 13.02 -20.98 -4.34
CA GLY A 314 14.45 -21.30 -4.29
C GLY A 314 15.17 -20.55 -3.16
N ASP A 315 16.07 -21.25 -2.50
CA ASP A 315 16.84 -20.69 -1.37
C ASP A 315 17.69 -19.49 -1.77
N VAL A 316 18.19 -19.46 -3.01
CA VAL A 316 18.99 -18.34 -3.53
C VAL A 316 18.20 -17.03 -3.52
N ALA A 317 16.95 -17.07 -3.98
CA ALA A 317 16.09 -15.86 -4.02
C ALA A 317 15.70 -15.41 -2.61
N ILE A 318 15.35 -16.36 -1.74
CA ILE A 318 15.00 -16.07 -0.34
C ILE A 318 16.20 -15.49 0.41
N ASN A 319 17.38 -16.10 0.27
CA ASN A 319 18.59 -15.62 0.96
C ASN A 319 19.04 -14.26 0.41
N ARG A 320 18.90 -14.01 -0.90
CA ARG A 320 19.18 -12.68 -1.47
C ARG A 320 18.38 -11.57 -0.77
N ILE A 321 17.13 -11.85 -0.38
CA ILE A 321 16.32 -10.89 0.40
C ILE A 321 16.85 -10.83 1.83
N ARG A 322 17.05 -11.97 2.50
CA ARG A 322 17.51 -12.02 3.90
C ARG A 322 18.84 -11.35 4.12
N ASP A 323 19.77 -11.48 3.17
CA ASP A 323 21.15 -10.99 3.28
C ASP A 323 21.29 -9.51 2.87
N THR A 324 20.24 -8.87 2.39
CA THR A 324 20.22 -7.42 2.11
C THR A 324 20.55 -6.65 3.40
N LYS A 325 21.48 -5.68 3.29
CA LYS A 325 21.96 -4.85 4.40
C LYS A 325 21.22 -3.54 4.50
#